data_4956a53a0a4f618ff6856332b1132b24
#
_entry.id   4956a53a0a4f618ff6856332b1132b24
#
_cell.length_a   1.000
_cell.length_b   1.000
_cell.length_c   1.000
_cell.angle_alpha   90.00
_cell.angle_beta   90.00
_cell.angle_gamma   90.00
#
_symmetry.space_group_name_H-M   'P 1'
#
loop_
_entity.id
_entity.type
_entity.pdbx_description
1 polymer ?
#
loop_
_entity_poly.entity_id
_entity_poly.type
_entity_poly.pdbx_seq_one_letter_code
_entity_poly.pdbx_strand_id
1 'polypeptide(L)'
;MLTFSSEATARRGVALQNFDNVPIVRADNAILTSARVRQAIVGATQQGKDKWTILEDAPGRIVTTFSIRNKHSLTVEIRYSGTEFSVVYRDSSNLNYALGANGPIIHPTYNKQVKALVDAINASLQRA
;
A
#
# COMPACT_ATOMS: atom_id res chain seq x y z
N MET A 1 -14.97 31.45 -10.00
CA MET A 1 -15.66 30.86 -9.20
C MET A 1 -15.54 29.48 -9.13
N LEU A 2 -15.67 28.80 -10.10
CA LEU A 2 -15.54 27.37 -10.12
C LEU A 2 -14.17 26.88 -9.77
N THR A 3 -13.17 27.71 -9.93
CA THR A 3 -11.83 27.33 -9.55
C THR A 3 -11.65 27.09 -8.08
N PHE A 4 -12.46 27.71 -7.24
CA PHE A 4 -12.36 27.43 -5.83
C PHE A 4 -12.71 26.01 -5.47
N SER A 5 -13.75 25.45 -6.07
CA SER A 5 -14.13 24.08 -5.81
C SER A 5 -13.04 23.13 -6.23
N SER A 6 -12.44 23.35 -7.39
CA SER A 6 -11.37 22.52 -7.87
C SER A 6 -10.19 22.55 -6.94
N GLU A 7 -9.80 23.72 -6.49
CA GLU A 7 -8.67 23.83 -5.58
C GLU A 7 -8.94 23.16 -4.25
N ALA A 8 -10.14 23.34 -3.72
CA ALA A 8 -10.50 22.71 -2.47
C ALA A 8 -10.46 21.18 -2.58
N THR A 9 -10.94 20.64 -3.70
CA THR A 9 -10.90 19.20 -3.93
C THR A 9 -9.46 18.71 -4.03
N ALA A 10 -8.61 19.43 -4.74
CA ALA A 10 -7.22 19.05 -4.88
C ALA A 10 -6.49 19.05 -3.55
N ARG A 11 -6.83 19.95 -2.62
CA ARG A 11 -6.21 19.97 -1.31
C ARG A 11 -6.70 18.85 -0.42
N ARG A 12 -7.96 18.43 -0.58
CA ARG A 12 -8.56 17.42 0.25
C ARG A 12 -8.34 16.02 -0.29
N GLY A 13 -8.24 15.91 -1.59
CA GLY A 13 -8.11 14.61 -2.21
C GLY A 13 -7.21 14.66 -3.41
N VAL A 14 -6.48 13.59 -3.57
CA VAL A 14 -5.61 13.35 -4.72
C VAL A 14 -6.01 12.03 -5.33
N ALA A 15 -5.58 11.77 -6.55
CA ALA A 15 -5.84 10.48 -7.19
C ALA A 15 -5.30 9.36 -6.31
N LEU A 16 -6.15 8.38 -6.02
CA LEU A 16 -5.73 7.19 -5.27
C LEU A 16 -4.73 6.42 -6.12
N GLN A 17 -3.62 6.04 -5.52
CA GLN A 17 -2.54 5.37 -6.21
C GLN A 17 -2.45 3.91 -5.78
N ASN A 18 -2.59 3.01 -6.74
CA ASN A 18 -2.30 1.59 -6.55
C ASN A 18 -0.92 1.30 -7.13
N PHE A 19 -0.26 0.29 -6.56
CA PHE A 19 1.02 -0.18 -7.06
C PHE A 19 0.81 -1.56 -7.64
N ASP A 20 0.72 -1.64 -8.96
CA ASP A 20 0.39 -2.89 -9.65
C ASP A 20 1.62 -3.52 -10.26
N ASN A 21 1.76 -4.84 -10.03
CA ASN A 21 2.77 -5.65 -10.71
C ASN A 21 4.18 -5.07 -10.58
N VAL A 22 4.55 -4.71 -9.33
CA VAL A 22 5.89 -4.23 -9.04
C VAL A 22 6.86 -5.41 -9.17
N PRO A 23 7.83 -5.34 -10.09
CA PRO A 23 8.74 -6.47 -10.27
C PRO A 23 9.68 -6.62 -9.08
N ILE A 24 9.96 -7.86 -8.71
CA ILE A 24 10.91 -8.17 -7.65
C ILE A 24 12.28 -8.33 -8.30
N VAL A 25 13.13 -7.30 -8.12
CA VAL A 25 14.47 -7.28 -8.69
C VAL A 25 15.47 -7.23 -7.56
N ARG A 26 16.32 -8.26 -7.49
CA ARG A 26 17.34 -8.35 -6.44
C ARG A 26 18.71 -8.04 -7.05
N ALA A 27 19.57 -7.43 -6.22
CA ALA A 27 20.92 -7.10 -6.66
C ALA A 27 21.72 -8.35 -7.05
N ASP A 28 21.43 -9.49 -6.41
CA ASP A 28 22.11 -10.75 -6.69
C ASP A 28 21.44 -11.58 -7.78
N ASN A 29 20.37 -11.06 -8.39
CA ASN A 29 19.57 -11.75 -9.41
C ASN A 29 18.98 -13.07 -8.95
N ALA A 30 18.91 -13.32 -7.64
CA ALA A 30 18.33 -14.54 -7.13
C ALA A 30 16.81 -14.52 -7.32
N ILE A 31 16.25 -15.69 -7.59
CA ILE A 31 14.81 -15.86 -7.74
C ILE A 31 14.26 -16.36 -6.41
N LEU A 32 13.27 -15.65 -5.90
CA LEU A 32 12.65 -16.01 -4.63
C LEU A 32 11.46 -16.92 -4.85
N THR A 33 11.20 -17.79 -3.88
CA THR A 33 9.95 -18.54 -3.84
C THR A 33 8.85 -17.60 -3.32
N SER A 34 7.59 -17.94 -3.60
CA SER A 34 6.49 -17.16 -3.06
C SER A 34 6.48 -17.18 -1.54
N ALA A 35 6.93 -18.27 -0.93
CA ALA A 35 7.03 -18.35 0.53
C ALA A 35 8.05 -17.34 1.09
N ARG A 36 9.18 -17.17 0.40
CA ARG A 36 10.17 -16.16 0.80
C ARG A 36 9.64 -14.75 0.61
N VAL A 37 8.91 -14.52 -0.49
CA VAL A 37 8.28 -13.22 -0.73
C VAL A 37 7.28 -12.93 0.37
N ARG A 38 6.46 -13.93 0.76
CA ARG A 38 5.54 -13.75 1.86
C ARG A 38 6.26 -13.34 3.15
N GLN A 39 7.34 -14.03 3.50
CA GLN A 39 8.11 -13.70 4.69
C GLN A 39 8.63 -12.27 4.65
N ALA A 40 9.12 -11.84 3.49
CA ALA A 40 9.63 -10.48 3.33
C ALA A 40 8.52 -9.44 3.50
N ILE A 41 7.34 -9.71 2.96
CA ILE A 41 6.19 -8.80 3.09
C ILE A 41 5.74 -8.72 4.54
N VAL A 42 5.60 -9.87 5.21
CA VAL A 42 5.22 -9.88 6.63
C VAL A 42 6.25 -9.12 7.46
N GLY A 43 7.53 -9.31 7.18
CA GLY A 43 8.58 -8.57 7.85
C GLY A 43 8.44 -7.07 7.66
N ALA A 44 8.13 -6.64 6.44
CA ALA A 44 7.96 -5.22 6.14
C ALA A 44 6.79 -4.60 6.92
N THR A 45 5.71 -5.37 7.16
CA THR A 45 4.57 -4.87 7.91
C THR A 45 4.83 -4.81 9.42
N GLN A 46 5.71 -5.64 9.94
CA GLN A 46 5.92 -5.79 11.37
C GLN A 46 7.16 -5.06 11.90
N GLN A 47 8.14 -4.87 11.05
CA GLN A 47 9.38 -4.21 11.42
C GLN A 47 9.33 -2.77 10.94
N GLY A 48 10.01 -1.90 11.62
CA GLY A 48 10.08 -0.53 11.21
C GLY A 48 9.21 0.38 12.04
N LYS A 49 9.12 1.62 11.60
CA LYS A 49 8.48 2.68 12.34
C LYS A 49 6.97 2.50 12.39
N ASP A 50 6.38 2.17 11.27
CA ASP A 50 4.93 2.02 11.15
C ASP A 50 4.59 0.55 11.12
N LYS A 51 3.80 0.10 12.08
CA LYS A 51 3.42 -1.30 12.17
C LYS A 51 2.00 -1.47 11.67
N TRP A 52 1.86 -2.40 10.74
CA TRP A 52 0.57 -2.74 10.17
C TRP A 52 0.03 -4.00 10.84
N THR A 53 -1.27 -4.14 10.87
CA THR A 53 -1.93 -5.32 11.42
C THR A 53 -2.42 -6.19 10.27
N ILE A 54 -1.98 -7.43 10.24
CA ILE A 54 -2.42 -8.36 9.19
C ILE A 54 -3.79 -8.89 9.55
N LEU A 55 -4.74 -8.71 8.65
CA LEU A 55 -6.12 -9.16 8.82
C LEU A 55 -6.37 -10.50 8.15
N GLU A 56 -5.74 -10.74 6.99
CA GLU A 56 -5.87 -12.00 6.26
C GLU A 56 -4.52 -12.36 5.69
N ASP A 57 -4.22 -13.64 5.69
CA ASP A 57 -2.96 -14.15 5.19
C ASP A 57 -3.24 -15.47 4.48
N ALA A 58 -3.35 -15.42 3.17
CA ALA A 58 -3.61 -16.57 2.33
C ALA A 58 -2.50 -16.67 1.29
N PRO A 59 -2.30 -17.84 0.67
CA PRO A 59 -1.28 -17.95 -0.37
C PRO A 59 -1.48 -16.91 -1.46
N GLY A 60 -0.45 -16.11 -1.69
CA GLY A 60 -0.47 -15.08 -2.73
C GLY A 60 -1.22 -13.82 -2.35
N ARG A 61 -1.77 -13.70 -1.12
CA ARG A 61 -2.59 -12.55 -0.75
C ARG A 61 -2.51 -12.26 0.75
N ILE A 62 -2.19 -11.03 1.07
CA ILE A 62 -2.18 -10.53 2.45
C ILE A 62 -3.04 -9.28 2.48
N VAL A 63 -3.96 -9.21 3.45
CA VAL A 63 -4.74 -7.99 3.68
C VAL A 63 -4.26 -7.41 5.01
N THR A 64 -3.86 -6.15 5.00
CA THR A 64 -3.28 -5.52 6.17
C THR A 64 -3.81 -4.10 6.32
N THR A 65 -3.90 -3.64 7.56
CA THR A 65 -4.47 -2.35 7.90
C THR A 65 -3.50 -1.54 8.77
N PHE A 66 -3.56 -0.23 8.61
CA PHE A 66 -2.75 0.70 9.39
C PHE A 66 -3.66 1.77 9.98
N SER A 67 -3.51 2.03 11.29
CA SER A 67 -4.29 3.05 11.98
C SER A 67 -3.42 4.25 12.29
N ILE A 68 -3.95 5.44 12.01
CA ILE A 68 -3.27 6.70 12.28
C ILE A 68 -4.00 7.37 13.43
N ARG A 69 -3.32 7.47 14.59
CA ARG A 69 -3.84 8.15 15.78
C ARG A 69 -5.22 7.64 16.22
N ASN A 70 -5.53 6.39 15.90
CA ASN A 70 -6.82 5.77 16.22
C ASN A 70 -8.03 6.51 15.63
N LYS A 71 -7.81 7.38 14.65
CA LYS A 71 -8.89 8.14 14.01
C LYS A 71 -9.06 7.81 12.54
N HIS A 72 -7.98 7.46 11.89
CA HIS A 72 -7.98 7.17 10.46
C HIS A 72 -7.43 5.78 10.26
N SER A 73 -7.94 5.07 9.29
CA SER A 73 -7.40 3.77 8.96
C SER A 73 -7.36 3.57 7.45
N LEU A 74 -6.43 2.75 7.02
CA LEU A 74 -6.35 2.34 5.63
C LEU A 74 -6.04 0.85 5.59
N THR A 75 -6.66 0.17 4.65
CA THR A 75 -6.49 -1.26 4.45
C THR A 75 -6.12 -1.50 3.01
N VAL A 76 -5.10 -2.30 2.80
CA VAL A 76 -4.63 -2.65 1.46
C VAL A 76 -4.60 -4.15 1.30
N GLU A 77 -4.69 -4.58 0.06
CA GLU A 77 -4.49 -5.97 -0.31
C GLU A 77 -3.17 -6.07 -1.02
N ILE A 78 -2.31 -6.95 -0.55
CA ILE A 78 -1.01 -7.21 -1.16
C ILE A 78 -1.10 -8.54 -1.85
N ARG A 79 -0.97 -8.55 -3.16
CA ARG A 79 -0.92 -9.77 -3.96
C ARG A 79 0.51 -10.00 -4.37
N TYR A 80 0.95 -11.24 -4.35
CA TYR A 80 2.35 -11.52 -4.61
C TYR A 80 2.56 -12.90 -5.22
N SER A 81 3.68 -13.02 -5.91
CA SER A 81 4.22 -14.27 -6.41
C SER A 81 5.72 -14.23 -6.15
N GLY A 82 6.47 -15.14 -6.73
CA GLY A 82 7.92 -15.09 -6.63
C GLY A 82 8.56 -13.99 -7.47
N THR A 83 7.81 -13.39 -8.39
CA THR A 83 8.38 -12.46 -9.37
C THR A 83 7.86 -11.03 -9.26
N GLU A 84 6.72 -10.82 -8.62
CA GLU A 84 6.14 -9.48 -8.53
C GLU A 84 5.16 -9.37 -7.37
N PHE A 85 4.85 -8.15 -6.98
CA PHE A 85 3.81 -7.91 -5.97
C PHE A 85 3.00 -6.68 -6.35
N SER A 86 1.78 -6.61 -5.81
CA SER A 86 0.90 -5.46 -6.00
C SER A 86 0.39 -5.02 -4.64
N VAL A 87 0.20 -3.71 -4.45
CA VAL A 87 -0.43 -3.18 -3.25
C VAL A 87 -1.59 -2.32 -3.71
N VAL A 88 -2.81 -2.76 -3.44
CA VAL A 88 -4.00 -2.08 -3.93
C VAL A 88 -4.92 -1.71 -2.79
N TYR A 89 -5.68 -0.65 -3.01
CA TYR A 89 -6.65 -0.15 -2.05
C TYR A 89 -7.72 -1.19 -1.77
N ARG A 90 -8.07 -1.35 -0.49
CA ARG A 90 -9.17 -2.20 -0.09
C ARG A 90 -10.25 -1.43 0.65
N ASP A 91 -9.86 -0.63 1.62
CA ASP A 91 -10.81 0.09 2.46
C ASP A 91 -10.11 1.23 3.19
N SER A 92 -10.88 2.17 3.71
CA SER A 92 -10.33 3.24 4.53
C SER A 92 -11.42 3.87 5.39
N SER A 93 -10.99 4.57 6.43
CA SER A 93 -11.87 5.28 7.34
C SER A 93 -11.30 6.66 7.61
N ASN A 94 -12.14 7.68 7.45
CA ASN A 94 -11.77 9.08 7.69
C ASN A 94 -10.61 9.60 6.83
N LEU A 95 -10.50 9.10 5.61
CA LEU A 95 -9.49 9.55 4.64
C LEU A 95 -10.14 10.18 3.42
N ASN A 96 -11.44 10.52 3.52
CA ASN A 96 -12.16 11.23 2.46
C ASN A 96 -12.15 10.50 1.12
N TYR A 97 -12.22 9.17 1.17
CA TYR A 97 -12.31 8.38 -0.06
C TYR A 97 -13.59 8.73 -0.80
N ALA A 98 -13.49 8.97 -2.08
CA ALA A 98 -14.63 9.28 -2.94
C ALA A 98 -14.31 8.89 -4.38
N LEU A 99 -15.36 8.74 -5.18
CA LEU A 99 -15.19 8.53 -6.62
C LEU A 99 -15.20 9.88 -7.31
N GLY A 100 -14.08 10.28 -7.83
CA GLY A 100 -13.94 11.51 -8.59
C GLY A 100 -14.26 11.30 -10.06
N ALA A 101 -14.25 12.38 -10.81
CA ALA A 101 -14.55 12.33 -12.25
C ALA A 101 -13.56 11.45 -13.02
N ASN A 102 -12.32 11.41 -12.57
CA ASN A 102 -11.26 10.66 -13.23
C ASN A 102 -10.79 9.46 -12.41
N GLY A 103 -11.65 8.95 -11.54
CA GLY A 103 -11.33 7.79 -10.73
C GLY A 103 -11.34 8.11 -9.24
N PRO A 104 -10.98 7.13 -8.40
CA PRO A 104 -11.02 7.32 -6.95
C PRO A 104 -10.04 8.40 -6.50
N ILE A 105 -10.47 9.18 -5.51
CA ILE A 105 -9.63 10.18 -4.85
C ILE A 105 -9.62 9.89 -3.36
N ILE A 106 -8.56 10.32 -2.69
CA ILE A 106 -8.39 10.05 -1.26
C ILE A 106 -7.45 11.09 -0.67
N HIS A 107 -7.47 11.23 0.64
CA HIS A 107 -6.55 12.12 1.33
C HIS A 107 -5.10 11.74 1.01
N PRO A 108 -4.21 12.73 0.78
CA PRO A 108 -2.81 12.44 0.41
C PRO A 108 -2.07 11.53 1.39
N THR A 109 -2.48 11.49 2.64
CA THR A 109 -1.87 10.63 3.64
C THR A 109 -1.92 9.16 3.25
N TYR A 110 -3.00 8.73 2.55
CA TYR A 110 -3.11 7.35 2.10
C TYR A 110 -1.96 6.99 1.16
N ASN A 111 -1.78 7.78 0.10
CA ASN A 111 -0.71 7.49 -0.88
C ASN A 111 0.66 7.51 -0.22
N LYS A 112 0.87 8.42 0.71
CA LYS A 112 2.14 8.53 1.42
C LYS A 112 2.43 7.27 2.24
N GLN A 113 1.44 6.78 2.98
CA GLN A 113 1.61 5.60 3.81
C GLN A 113 1.78 4.33 2.97
N VAL A 114 1.03 4.22 1.89
CA VAL A 114 1.16 3.06 1.01
C VAL A 114 2.52 3.07 0.31
N LYS A 115 2.99 4.24 -0.12
CA LYS A 115 4.33 4.34 -0.72
C LYS A 115 5.41 3.91 0.26
N ALA A 116 5.28 4.31 1.52
CA ALA A 116 6.22 3.91 2.56
C ALA A 116 6.20 2.38 2.76
N LEU A 117 5.01 1.77 2.70
CA LEU A 117 4.91 0.32 2.79
C LEU A 117 5.57 -0.37 1.58
N VAL A 118 5.32 0.14 0.37
CA VAL A 118 5.95 -0.42 -0.83
C VAL A 118 7.48 -0.32 -0.73
N ASP A 119 7.99 0.81 -0.26
CA ASP A 119 9.42 0.98 -0.09
C ASP A 119 9.98 -0.01 0.95
N ALA A 120 9.24 -0.23 2.05
CA ALA A 120 9.64 -1.20 3.07
C ALA A 120 9.63 -2.62 2.52
N ILE A 121 8.65 -2.95 1.70
CA ILE A 121 8.58 -4.27 1.06
C ILE A 121 9.79 -4.47 0.13
N ASN A 122 10.09 -3.47 -0.70
CA ASN A 122 11.23 -3.55 -1.60
C ASN A 122 12.53 -3.73 -0.82
N ALA A 123 12.73 -2.99 0.27
CA ALA A 123 13.92 -3.15 1.09
C ALA A 123 13.99 -4.54 1.72
N SER A 124 12.86 -5.04 2.21
CA SER A 124 12.80 -6.36 2.82
C SER A 124 13.12 -7.48 1.80
N LEU A 125 12.63 -7.32 0.57
CA LEU A 125 12.90 -8.28 -0.50
C LEU A 125 14.38 -8.34 -0.85
N GLN A 126 15.11 -7.23 -0.74
CA GLN A 126 16.54 -7.24 -1.00
C GLN A 126 17.32 -8.04 0.04
N ARG A 127 16.76 -8.17 1.25
CA ARG A 127 17.40 -8.93 2.33
C ARG A 127 16.92 -10.38 2.43
N ALA A 128 15.92 -10.72 1.68
CA ALA A 128 15.29 -12.03 1.77
C ALA A 128 16.17 -13.16 1.25
#